data_25c405739e0308fcae44fb30da1abedf
#
_entry.id   25c405739e0308fcae44fb30da1abedf
#
_cell.length_a   1.000
_cell.length_b   1.000
_cell.length_c   1.000
_cell.angle_alpha   90.00
_cell.angle_beta   90.00
_cell.angle_gamma   90.00
#
_symmetry.space_group_name_H-M   'P 1'
#
loop_
_entity.id
_entity.type
_entity.pdbx_description
1 polymer ?
#
loop_
_entity_poly.entity_id
_entity_poly.type
_entity_poly.pdbx_seq_one_letter_code
_entity_poly.pdbx_strand_id
1 'polypeptide(L)'
;MQLPEEDRYSHNREHLLARIAVLMGGRIAEEVFMDQMTTGAANDFEQATGLAQKMVQRWGMSDHLGPRVYGDNESEVFLGRDVTTHKNISNATAEQVDQEISRIIEGQYARARDIIENRKEVIEVMAHALMDWETLESDQIDQIMKGETPRPPSSGESNDGNRSSGDGGQQSDRPDIKPNMDSPASDSA
;
A
#
# COMPACT_ATOMS: atom_id res chain seq x y z
N MET A 1 -2.26 -5.04 3.09
CA MET A 1 -3.34 -4.41 2.29
C MET A 1 -4.26 -3.69 3.27
N GLN A 2 -4.31 -2.34 3.24
CA GLN A 2 -5.26 -1.61 4.09
C GLN A 2 -6.63 -1.65 3.41
N LEU A 3 -7.63 -2.17 4.11
CA LEU A 3 -9.02 -2.05 3.67
C LEU A 3 -9.47 -0.60 3.87
N PRO A 4 -10.09 0.05 2.88
CA PRO A 4 -10.63 1.39 3.05
C PRO A 4 -11.84 1.34 3.97
N GLU A 5 -11.71 1.90 5.17
CA GLU A 5 -12.81 1.97 6.14
C GLU A 5 -13.77 3.13 5.89
N GLU A 6 -13.33 4.17 5.19
CA GLU A 6 -14.14 5.35 4.80
C GLU A 6 -13.50 6.11 3.63
N ASP A 7 -14.30 6.75 2.78
CA ASP A 7 -13.86 7.71 1.77
C ASP A 7 -13.36 9.01 2.46
N ARG A 8 -12.09 9.02 2.82
CA ARG A 8 -11.46 10.21 3.42
C ARG A 8 -10.89 11.11 2.34
N TYR A 9 -11.57 12.20 2.08
CA TYR A 9 -11.10 13.23 1.14
C TYR A 9 -9.91 14.05 1.66
N SER A 10 -9.58 13.97 2.96
CA SER A 10 -8.43 14.66 3.56
C SER A 10 -7.71 13.77 4.57
N HIS A 11 -6.39 13.84 4.56
CA HIS A 11 -5.54 13.14 5.52
C HIS A 11 -4.99 14.15 6.53
N ASN A 12 -5.15 13.86 7.82
CA ASN A 12 -4.50 14.64 8.86
C ASN A 12 -3.01 14.27 8.98
N ARG A 13 -2.23 15.14 9.63
CA ARG A 13 -0.79 14.96 9.82
C ARG A 13 -0.43 13.62 10.49
N GLU A 14 -1.16 13.24 11.53
CA GLU A 14 -0.91 12.01 12.28
C GLU A 14 -1.10 10.76 11.40
N HIS A 15 -2.11 10.76 10.55
CA HIS A 15 -2.33 9.67 9.60
C HIS A 15 -1.18 9.54 8.59
N LEU A 16 -0.66 10.67 8.08
CA LEU A 16 0.46 10.68 7.16
C LEU A 16 1.76 10.19 7.82
N LEU A 17 2.03 10.61 9.05
CA LEU A 17 3.16 10.13 9.83
C LEU A 17 3.06 8.63 10.11
N ALA A 18 1.88 8.14 10.50
CA ALA A 18 1.64 6.71 10.70
C ALA A 18 1.86 5.92 9.40
N ARG A 19 1.44 6.46 8.26
CA ARG A 19 1.67 5.82 6.96
C ARG A 19 3.16 5.71 6.62
N ILE A 20 3.96 6.74 6.91
CA ILE A 20 5.42 6.67 6.75
C ILE A 20 6.00 5.56 7.65
N ALA A 21 5.56 5.46 8.92
CA ALA A 21 6.01 4.40 9.83
C ALA A 21 5.66 3.00 9.30
N VAL A 22 4.46 2.80 8.73
CA VAL A 22 4.04 1.52 8.13
C VAL A 22 4.93 1.14 6.95
N LEU A 23 5.28 2.10 6.07
CA LEU A 23 6.18 1.86 4.93
C LEU A 23 7.58 1.41 5.38
N MET A 24 8.05 1.85 6.55
CA MET A 24 9.36 1.45 7.11
C MET A 24 9.34 0.06 7.75
N GLY A 25 8.15 -0.51 8.02
CA GLY A 25 7.99 -1.75 8.79
C GLY A 25 8.71 -2.95 8.19
N GLY A 26 8.65 -3.12 6.86
CA GLY A 26 9.31 -4.23 6.17
C GLY A 26 10.82 -4.23 6.36
N ARG A 27 11.46 -3.08 6.14
CA ARG A 27 12.91 -2.91 6.36
C ARG A 27 13.32 -3.19 7.81
N ILE A 28 12.57 -2.66 8.75
CA ILE A 28 12.87 -2.85 10.17
C ILE A 28 12.71 -4.31 10.58
N ALA A 29 11.72 -5.01 10.02
CA ALA A 29 11.57 -6.44 10.24
C ALA A 29 12.77 -7.23 9.70
N GLU A 30 13.28 -6.94 8.50
CA GLU A 30 14.51 -7.54 7.98
C GLU A 30 15.71 -7.32 8.93
N GLU A 31 15.87 -6.11 9.46
CA GLU A 31 16.97 -5.77 10.37
C GLU A 31 16.84 -6.48 11.72
N VAL A 32 15.63 -6.50 12.31
CA VAL A 32 15.41 -7.02 13.67
C VAL A 32 15.40 -8.55 13.73
N PHE A 33 14.86 -9.22 12.68
CA PHE A 33 14.68 -10.67 12.68
C PHE A 33 15.70 -11.42 11.83
N MET A 34 16.24 -10.78 10.79
CA MET A 34 17.13 -11.47 9.83
C MET A 34 18.56 -10.96 9.84
N ASP A 35 18.84 -9.84 10.54
CA ASP A 35 20.13 -9.14 10.51
C ASP A 35 20.62 -8.88 9.06
N GLN A 36 19.68 -8.57 8.18
CA GLN A 36 19.93 -8.36 6.75
C GLN A 36 19.21 -7.10 6.27
N MET A 37 19.74 -6.55 5.16
CA MET A 37 19.13 -5.44 4.44
C MET A 37 19.04 -5.83 2.96
N THR A 38 17.83 -5.90 2.44
CA THR A 38 17.61 -6.22 1.03
C THR A 38 17.14 -5.00 0.24
N THR A 39 17.12 -5.11 -1.07
CA THR A 39 16.56 -4.06 -1.94
C THR A 39 15.03 -4.06 -1.97
N GLY A 40 14.38 -5.01 -1.30
CA GLY A 40 12.93 -5.18 -1.31
C GLY A 40 12.15 -3.95 -0.80
N ALA A 41 12.72 -3.21 0.14
CA ALA A 41 12.12 -2.01 0.71
C ALA A 41 12.34 -0.73 -0.12
N ALA A 42 12.97 -0.79 -1.30
CA ALA A 42 13.33 0.41 -2.07
C ALA A 42 12.10 1.27 -2.43
N ASN A 43 11.03 0.65 -2.89
CA ASN A 43 9.78 1.34 -3.24
C ASN A 43 9.10 1.99 -2.02
N ASP A 44 9.18 1.35 -0.85
CA ASP A 44 8.62 1.88 0.39
C ASP A 44 9.39 3.14 0.85
N PHE A 45 10.71 3.13 0.73
CA PHE A 45 11.52 4.33 0.99
C PHE A 45 11.21 5.48 0.03
N GLU A 46 11.03 5.19 -1.25
CA GLU A 46 10.66 6.19 -2.24
C GLU A 46 9.30 6.82 -1.92
N GLN A 47 8.30 6.00 -1.60
CA GLN A 47 6.98 6.47 -1.21
C GLN A 47 7.01 7.28 0.09
N ALA A 48 7.73 6.81 1.11
CA ALA A 48 7.86 7.50 2.39
C ALA A 48 8.54 8.86 2.22
N THR A 49 9.63 8.92 1.44
CA THR A 49 10.34 10.16 1.13
C THR A 49 9.45 11.13 0.38
N GLY A 50 8.75 10.68 -0.66
CA GLY A 50 7.81 11.50 -1.42
C GLY A 50 6.65 12.03 -0.57
N LEU A 51 6.18 11.24 0.41
CA LEU A 51 5.14 11.67 1.35
C LEU A 51 5.66 12.74 2.30
N ALA A 52 6.83 12.55 2.91
CA ALA A 52 7.48 13.52 3.78
C ALA A 52 7.77 14.85 3.05
N GLN A 53 8.25 14.78 1.81
CA GLN A 53 8.45 15.95 0.95
C GLN A 53 7.14 16.73 0.75
N LYS A 54 6.04 16.07 0.41
CA LYS A 54 4.74 16.72 0.25
C LYS A 54 4.25 17.36 1.54
N MET A 55 4.44 16.70 2.70
CA MET A 55 4.08 17.24 4.01
C MET A 55 4.81 18.56 4.29
N VAL A 56 6.11 18.62 4.03
CA VAL A 56 6.96 19.79 4.31
C VAL A 56 6.77 20.86 3.24
N GLN A 57 6.87 20.48 1.96
CA GLN A 57 7.00 21.44 0.86
C GLN A 57 5.64 21.95 0.34
N ARG A 58 4.59 21.10 0.35
CA ARG A 58 3.30 21.46 -0.28
C ARG A 58 2.18 21.74 0.74
N TRP A 59 2.16 21.00 1.84
CA TRP A 59 1.03 21.09 2.79
C TRP A 59 1.33 21.92 4.03
N GLY A 60 2.56 22.43 4.18
CA GLY A 60 2.94 23.28 5.30
C GLY A 60 2.77 22.59 6.66
N MET A 61 3.01 21.27 6.71
CA MET A 61 2.81 20.45 7.93
C MET A 61 4.09 20.35 8.78
N SER A 62 5.05 21.25 8.59
CA SER A 62 6.25 21.33 9.41
C SER A 62 6.07 22.35 10.54
N ASP A 63 6.38 21.96 11.76
CA ASP A 63 6.37 22.85 12.93
C ASP A 63 7.52 23.87 12.90
N HIS A 64 8.64 23.53 12.26
CA HIS A 64 9.83 24.37 12.17
C HIS A 64 9.79 25.38 11.02
N LEU A 65 9.24 24.99 9.89
CA LEU A 65 9.19 25.81 8.68
C LEU A 65 7.89 26.62 8.55
N GLY A 66 6.88 26.26 9.34
CA GLY A 66 5.58 26.89 9.35
C GLY A 66 4.71 26.59 8.13
N PRO A 67 3.50 27.16 8.03
CA PRO A 67 2.51 26.88 7.01
C PRO A 67 2.84 27.65 5.71
N ARG A 68 3.85 27.21 5.01
CA ARG A 68 4.34 27.83 3.77
C ARG A 68 4.66 26.77 2.72
N VAL A 69 4.48 27.10 1.45
CA VAL A 69 4.86 26.24 0.33
C VAL A 69 6.32 26.50 -0.05
N TYR A 70 7.12 25.41 -0.11
CA TYR A 70 8.54 25.42 -0.45
C TYR A 70 8.78 24.52 -1.67
N GLY A 71 8.39 24.90 -2.81
CA GLY A 71 8.62 24.09 -4.02
C GLY A 71 8.42 24.93 -5.25
N ASP A 72 9.08 24.54 -6.32
CA ASP A 72 8.75 25.07 -7.62
C ASP A 72 7.34 24.58 -7.96
N ASN A 73 6.48 25.49 -8.35
CA ASN A 73 5.29 25.08 -9.08
C ASN A 73 5.82 24.28 -10.28
N GLU A 74 5.43 23.01 -10.37
CA GLU A 74 5.45 22.28 -11.63
C GLU A 74 4.48 23.01 -12.56
N SER A 75 4.83 24.23 -12.94
CA SER A 75 4.17 24.94 -14.00
C SER A 75 4.57 24.24 -15.28
N GLU A 76 3.61 23.48 -15.80
CA GLU A 76 3.42 23.03 -17.17
C GLU A 76 4.68 23.14 -18.04
N VAL A 77 5.25 21.97 -18.34
CA VAL A 77 6.24 21.83 -19.40
C VAL A 77 5.57 22.29 -20.70
N PHE A 78 5.62 23.59 -20.95
CA PHE A 78 5.30 24.13 -22.25
C PHE A 78 6.49 23.79 -23.17
N LEU A 79 6.25 22.82 -24.05
CA LEU A 79 7.17 22.39 -25.09
C LEU A 79 7.76 23.63 -25.84
N GLY A 80 9.04 23.89 -25.61
CA GLY A 80 9.79 24.76 -26.49
C GLY A 80 10.52 25.98 -25.93
N ARG A 81 10.67 26.13 -24.62
CA ARG A 81 11.53 27.18 -24.04
C ARG A 81 12.43 26.58 -22.96
N ASP A 82 13.73 26.88 -23.04
CA ASP A 82 14.68 26.60 -21.94
C ASP A 82 14.18 27.29 -20.67
N VAL A 83 13.54 26.51 -19.79
CA VAL A 83 13.12 26.99 -18.48
C VAL A 83 14.35 26.98 -17.59
N THR A 84 14.98 28.11 -17.43
CA THR A 84 15.90 28.36 -16.32
C THR A 84 15.08 28.15 -15.04
N THR A 85 15.29 27.02 -14.35
CA THR A 85 14.67 26.70 -13.07
C THR A 85 15.19 27.72 -12.06
N HIS A 86 14.45 28.80 -11.84
CA HIS A 86 14.73 29.71 -10.75
C HIS A 86 14.40 28.99 -9.44
N LYS A 87 15.43 28.59 -8.68
CA LYS A 87 15.24 28.18 -7.29
C LYS A 87 14.57 29.34 -6.54
N ASN A 88 13.29 29.22 -6.27
CA ASN A 88 12.50 30.24 -5.57
C ASN A 88 12.83 30.30 -4.06
N ILE A 89 13.78 29.49 -3.58
CA ILE A 89 14.20 29.42 -2.20
C ILE A 89 15.71 29.58 -2.08
N SER A 90 16.16 30.22 -0.99
CA SER A 90 17.59 30.33 -0.70
C SER A 90 18.20 28.96 -0.40
N ASN A 91 19.53 28.82 -0.56
CA ASN A 91 20.21 27.57 -0.22
C ASN A 91 20.03 27.23 1.28
N ALA A 92 20.03 28.20 2.17
CA ALA A 92 19.78 28.00 3.60
C ALA A 92 18.36 27.46 3.87
N THR A 93 17.36 27.93 3.14
CA THR A 93 15.98 27.42 3.25
C THR A 93 15.89 26.01 2.69
N ALA A 94 16.55 25.71 1.58
CA ALA A 94 16.58 24.36 1.00
C ALA A 94 17.18 23.35 1.99
N GLU A 95 18.28 23.72 2.64
CA GLU A 95 18.91 22.90 3.68
C GLU A 95 17.98 22.64 4.88
N GLN A 96 17.23 23.64 5.32
CA GLN A 96 16.24 23.49 6.37
C GLN A 96 15.08 22.58 5.96
N VAL A 97 14.66 22.64 4.71
CA VAL A 97 13.63 21.74 4.16
C VAL A 97 14.13 20.29 4.15
N ASP A 98 15.37 20.06 3.71
CA ASP A 98 15.96 18.71 3.69
C ASP A 98 16.16 18.14 5.10
N GLN A 99 16.60 18.97 6.06
CA GLN A 99 16.71 18.59 7.46
C GLN A 99 15.36 18.20 8.06
N GLU A 100 14.31 18.95 7.75
CA GLU A 100 12.97 18.65 8.26
C GLU A 100 12.38 17.36 7.64
N ILE A 101 12.61 17.11 6.36
CA ILE A 101 12.23 15.86 5.70
C ILE A 101 12.94 14.68 6.36
N SER A 102 14.25 14.77 6.55
CA SER A 102 15.06 13.75 7.24
C SER A 102 14.55 13.50 8.66
N ARG A 103 14.27 14.57 9.42
CA ARG A 103 13.74 14.48 10.78
C ARG A 103 12.40 13.73 10.84
N ILE A 104 11.50 13.97 9.89
CA ILE A 104 10.22 13.25 9.81
C ILE A 104 10.46 11.77 9.55
N ILE A 105 11.29 11.44 8.56
CA ILE A 105 11.57 10.06 8.17
C ILE A 105 12.25 9.31 9.34
N GLU A 106 13.30 9.84 9.91
CA GLU A 106 14.04 9.24 11.03
C GLU A 106 13.14 9.05 12.26
N GLY A 107 12.30 10.04 12.56
CA GLY A 107 11.35 9.96 13.67
C GLY A 107 10.32 8.84 13.47
N GLN A 108 9.81 8.65 12.28
CA GLN A 108 8.87 7.56 11.99
C GLN A 108 9.56 6.20 11.89
N TYR A 109 10.81 6.17 11.41
CA TYR A 109 11.64 4.97 11.44
C TYR A 109 11.89 4.48 12.86
N ALA A 110 12.32 5.39 13.76
CA ALA A 110 12.51 5.07 15.18
C ALA A 110 11.21 4.58 15.83
N ARG A 111 10.08 5.26 15.57
CA ARG A 111 8.76 4.86 16.08
C ARG A 111 8.37 3.45 15.61
N ALA A 112 8.57 3.14 14.35
CA ALA A 112 8.26 1.82 13.81
C ALA A 112 9.17 0.74 14.40
N ARG A 113 10.47 1.05 14.59
CA ARG A 113 11.43 0.16 15.26
C ARG A 113 11.00 -0.16 16.68
N ASP A 114 10.67 0.85 17.47
CA ASP A 114 10.20 0.66 18.85
C ASP A 114 8.96 -0.23 18.92
N ILE A 115 8.02 -0.06 17.99
CA ILE A 115 6.81 -0.91 17.94
C ILE A 115 7.17 -2.37 17.62
N ILE A 116 8.04 -2.60 16.64
CA ILE A 116 8.44 -3.95 16.23
C ILE A 116 9.25 -4.65 17.33
N GLU A 117 10.23 -3.97 17.92
CA GLU A 117 11.05 -4.52 18.99
C GLU A 117 10.22 -4.86 20.24
N ASN A 118 9.29 -3.99 20.64
CA ASN A 118 8.39 -4.22 21.76
C ASN A 118 7.32 -5.29 21.52
N ARG A 119 7.08 -5.67 20.26
CA ARG A 119 6.10 -6.68 19.84
C ARG A 119 6.74 -7.87 19.13
N LYS A 120 8.03 -8.11 19.36
CA LYS A 120 8.80 -9.15 18.66
C LYS A 120 8.15 -10.52 18.76
N GLU A 121 7.76 -10.95 19.97
CA GLU A 121 7.11 -12.22 20.21
C GLU A 121 5.78 -12.36 19.45
N VAL A 122 4.98 -11.29 19.40
CA VAL A 122 3.71 -11.25 18.68
C VAL A 122 3.92 -11.43 17.17
N ILE A 123 4.95 -10.77 16.63
CA ILE A 123 5.30 -10.84 15.21
C ILE A 123 5.81 -12.24 14.85
N GLU A 124 6.61 -12.89 15.73
CA GLU A 124 7.06 -14.27 15.54
C GLU A 124 5.89 -15.26 15.51
N VAL A 125 4.93 -15.13 16.43
CA VAL A 125 3.70 -15.95 16.43
C VAL A 125 2.90 -15.77 15.15
N MET A 126 2.77 -14.51 14.69
CA MET A 126 2.06 -14.18 13.45
C MET A 126 2.77 -14.78 12.23
N ALA A 127 4.11 -14.69 12.17
CA ALA A 127 4.90 -15.25 11.10
C ALA A 127 4.78 -16.78 11.03
N HIS A 128 4.84 -17.47 12.18
CA HIS A 128 4.65 -18.92 12.23
C HIS A 128 3.23 -19.32 11.79
N ALA A 129 2.20 -18.62 12.26
CA ALA A 129 0.85 -18.88 11.84
C ALA A 129 0.62 -18.68 10.33
N LEU A 130 1.27 -17.67 9.75
CA LEU A 130 1.27 -17.46 8.29
C LEU A 130 2.02 -18.54 7.51
N MET A 131 3.10 -19.09 8.06
CA MET A 131 3.82 -20.21 7.44
C MET A 131 3.00 -21.50 7.45
N ASP A 132 2.22 -21.72 8.52
CA ASP A 132 1.40 -22.92 8.69
C ASP A 132 0.08 -22.85 7.90
N TRP A 133 -0.53 -21.66 7.80
CA TRP A 133 -1.89 -21.49 7.28
C TRP A 133 -1.97 -20.66 6.00
N GLU A 134 -0.85 -20.09 5.54
CA GLU A 134 -0.72 -19.22 4.34
C GLU A 134 -1.53 -17.91 4.44
N THR A 135 -2.60 -17.87 5.21
CA THR A 135 -3.46 -16.69 5.40
C THR A 135 -3.88 -16.55 6.86
N LEU A 136 -4.06 -15.29 7.29
CA LEU A 136 -4.63 -14.94 8.59
C LEU A 136 -5.85 -14.04 8.38
N GLU A 137 -6.94 -14.38 9.04
CA GLU A 137 -8.14 -13.57 9.09
C GLU A 137 -8.03 -12.48 10.18
N SER A 138 -8.87 -11.45 10.10
CA SER A 138 -8.81 -10.29 11.00
C SER A 138 -8.96 -10.67 12.48
N ASP A 139 -9.85 -11.61 12.78
CA ASP A 139 -10.09 -12.10 14.14
C ASP A 139 -8.90 -12.90 14.71
N GLN A 140 -8.18 -13.64 13.85
CA GLN A 140 -6.96 -14.34 14.22
C GLN A 140 -5.82 -13.36 14.53
N ILE A 141 -5.69 -12.30 13.73
CA ILE A 141 -4.74 -11.22 13.99
C ILE A 141 -5.06 -10.57 15.34
N ASP A 142 -6.33 -10.29 15.62
CA ASP A 142 -6.76 -9.69 16.89
C ASP A 142 -6.46 -10.58 18.09
N GLN A 143 -6.63 -11.92 17.97
CA GLN A 143 -6.26 -12.88 19.00
C GLN A 143 -4.76 -12.85 19.28
N ILE A 144 -3.93 -12.91 18.22
CA ILE A 144 -2.46 -12.84 18.35
C ILE A 144 -2.04 -11.52 19.01
N MET A 145 -2.64 -10.42 18.61
CA MET A 145 -2.34 -9.08 19.18
C MET A 145 -2.70 -8.98 20.66
N LYS A 146 -3.66 -9.77 21.15
CA LYS A 146 -4.02 -9.89 22.57
C LYS A 146 -3.16 -10.90 23.34
N GLY A 147 -2.27 -11.62 22.65
CA GLY A 147 -1.46 -12.69 23.24
C GLY A 147 -2.23 -14.02 23.41
N GLU A 148 -3.35 -14.18 22.72
CA GLU A 148 -4.12 -15.41 22.71
C GLU A 148 -3.59 -16.36 21.62
N THR A 149 -3.78 -17.68 21.80
CA THR A 149 -3.44 -18.65 20.76
C THR A 149 -4.47 -18.54 19.64
N PRO A 150 -4.07 -18.22 18.40
CA PRO A 150 -5.01 -18.09 17.29
C PRO A 150 -5.61 -19.45 16.94
N ARG A 151 -6.88 -19.45 16.56
CA ARG A 151 -7.54 -20.67 16.09
C ARG A 151 -7.15 -20.93 14.64
N PRO A 152 -6.84 -22.18 14.25
CA PRO A 152 -6.60 -22.49 12.86
C PRO A 152 -7.81 -22.08 12.01
N PRO A 153 -7.59 -21.67 10.74
CA PRO A 153 -8.69 -21.33 9.84
C PRO A 153 -9.64 -22.52 9.78
N SER A 154 -10.94 -22.28 9.91
CA SER A 154 -11.94 -23.31 9.71
C SER A 154 -11.76 -23.83 8.29
N SER A 155 -11.29 -25.07 8.15
CA SER A 155 -11.23 -25.76 6.87
C SER A 155 -12.63 -25.64 6.26
N GLY A 156 -12.72 -24.89 5.13
CA GLY A 156 -13.96 -24.44 4.54
C GLY A 156 -15.06 -25.48 4.61
N GLU A 157 -16.11 -25.18 5.30
CA GLU A 157 -17.42 -25.70 4.94
C GLU A 157 -17.69 -25.21 3.52
N SER A 158 -17.33 -26.05 2.55
CA SER A 158 -17.87 -26.00 1.22
C SER A 158 -19.39 -25.94 1.41
N ASN A 159 -19.96 -24.77 1.11
CA ASN A 159 -21.39 -24.54 1.06
C ASN A 159 -21.97 -25.38 -0.10
N ASP A 160 -21.99 -26.68 0.07
CA ASP A 160 -22.64 -27.68 -0.79
C ASP A 160 -23.98 -28.06 -0.18
N GLY A 161 -24.78 -27.07 0.10
CA GLY A 161 -26.08 -27.20 0.72
C GLY A 161 -27.17 -26.42 0.01
N ASN A 162 -27.48 -26.75 -1.25
CA ASN A 162 -28.84 -26.73 -1.74
C ASN A 162 -28.94 -27.18 -3.22
N ARG A 163 -28.86 -28.47 -3.44
CA ARG A 163 -29.52 -29.09 -4.60
C ARG A 163 -30.72 -29.87 -4.07
N SER A 164 -31.81 -29.18 -3.82
CA SER A 164 -33.11 -29.81 -3.67
C SER A 164 -33.55 -30.31 -5.08
N SER A 165 -33.66 -31.61 -5.17
CA SER A 165 -34.40 -32.36 -6.17
C SER A 165 -35.76 -31.71 -6.44
N GLY A 166 -35.96 -31.25 -7.66
CA GLY A 166 -37.24 -30.85 -8.25
C GLY A 166 -37.34 -31.53 -9.60
N ASP A 167 -37.96 -32.72 -9.57
CA ASP A 167 -38.48 -33.46 -10.70
C ASP A 167 -39.53 -32.62 -11.45
N GLY A 168 -39.51 -32.62 -12.80
CA GLY A 168 -40.54 -31.97 -13.58
C GLY A 168 -40.15 -31.81 -15.03
N GLY A 169 -40.37 -32.86 -15.84
CA GLY A 169 -40.14 -32.86 -17.27
C GLY A 169 -40.94 -31.81 -18.01
N GLN A 170 -40.41 -31.35 -19.13
CA GLN A 170 -41.15 -31.16 -20.37
C GLN A 170 -40.18 -30.97 -21.55
N GLN A 171 -40.40 -31.83 -22.51
CA GLN A 171 -39.91 -31.87 -23.86
C GLN A 171 -40.51 -30.70 -24.66
N SER A 172 -39.71 -29.97 -25.43
CA SER A 172 -40.07 -29.60 -26.80
C SER A 172 -39.06 -28.64 -27.45
N ASP A 173 -38.71 -29.05 -28.66
CA ASP A 173 -38.37 -28.26 -29.84
C ASP A 173 -37.04 -27.48 -29.91
N ARG A 174 -36.13 -28.13 -30.61
CA ARG A 174 -35.06 -27.50 -31.38
C ARG A 174 -35.59 -27.10 -32.77
N PRO A 175 -35.18 -25.98 -33.33
CA PRO A 175 -34.93 -25.89 -34.76
C PRO A 175 -33.43 -25.86 -35.08
N ASP A 176 -33.05 -26.74 -35.97
CA ASP A 176 -31.77 -26.80 -36.66
C ASP A 176 -31.48 -25.49 -37.41
N ILE A 177 -30.32 -24.93 -37.20
CA ILE A 177 -29.72 -23.92 -38.09
C ILE A 177 -28.37 -24.45 -38.55
N LYS A 178 -28.31 -24.77 -39.84
CA LYS A 178 -27.14 -25.20 -40.60
C LYS A 178 -26.13 -24.06 -40.74
N PRO A 179 -24.81 -24.33 -40.79
CA PRO A 179 -23.80 -23.35 -41.07
C PRO A 179 -23.77 -22.94 -42.53
N ASN A 180 -23.78 -21.65 -42.79
CA ASN A 180 -23.55 -21.12 -44.14
C ASN A 180 -22.04 -20.87 -44.33
N MET A 181 -21.43 -21.66 -45.18
CA MET A 181 -20.13 -21.43 -45.79
C MET A 181 -20.36 -20.56 -47.01
N ASP A 182 -19.79 -19.37 -47.01
CA ASP A 182 -19.39 -18.72 -48.26
C ASP A 182 -18.30 -17.67 -47.94
N SER A 183 -17.10 -18.03 -48.42
CA SER A 183 -16.04 -17.05 -48.72
C SER A 183 -16.34 -16.47 -50.13
N PRO A 184 -15.82 -15.28 -50.43
CA PRO A 184 -14.73 -15.28 -51.39
C PRO A 184 -13.57 -14.32 -51.08
N ALA A 185 -12.41 -14.80 -51.51
CA ALA A 185 -11.18 -14.05 -51.69
C ALA A 185 -11.30 -13.10 -52.90
N SER A 186 -10.57 -12.01 -52.85
CA SER A 186 -9.87 -11.30 -53.94
C SER A 186 -9.27 -10.03 -53.35
N ASP A 187 -8.01 -9.86 -53.39
CA ASP A 187 -7.05 -9.57 -54.45
C ASP A 187 -6.74 -8.06 -54.54
N SER A 188 -5.46 -7.81 -54.39
CA SER A 188 -4.62 -6.77 -55.02
C SER A 188 -4.95 -5.24 -54.89
N ALA A 189 -4.06 -4.47 -54.31
CA ALA A 189 -3.09 -3.56 -54.94
C ALA A 189 -2.31 -2.85 -53.82
#